data_89c8330c09813cca99599ce22a03179e
#
_entry.id   89c8330c09813cca99599ce22a03179e
#
_cell.length_a   1.000
_cell.length_b   1.000
_cell.length_c   1.000
_cell.angle_alpha   90.00
_cell.angle_beta   90.00
_cell.angle_gamma   90.00
#
_symmetry.space_group_name_H-M   'P 1'
#
loop_
_entity.id
_entity.type
_entity.pdbx_description
1 polymer ?
#
loop_
_entity_poly.entity_id
_entity_poly.type
_entity_poly.pdbx_seq_one_letter_code
_entity_poly.pdbx_strand_id
1 'polypeptide(L)'
;AAKSLKTVMHKTTDCPYKFGLTGTLSDAESHHLVLEGLFGSVKKVTTTKQLMDSKQISDLKIIGIVLTYSKKECIIRDYNKEIKFITEHPQRNNLIRNLCIDLKGNTLVLFSLIKHGQLLHGIIKEKADADRKTFFVYGGTQSEERENIRRIVETERDAIVVASFGVFSTGINIRNLHNIIFASPYKSRIRNLQSIGRGLRTHESKSGAKLYDIADNFNNNNHTIKHFISRIGIYNQEEFDYEIIKINLK
;
A
#
# COMPACT_ATOMS: atom_id res chain seq x y z
N ALA A 1 -9.12 -0.64 20.61
CA ALA A 1 -8.26 -1.84 20.76
C ALA A 1 -9.04 -3.11 20.43
N ALA A 2 -8.37 -4.12 19.88
CA ALA A 2 -8.98 -5.40 19.57
C ALA A 2 -9.50 -6.07 20.87
N LYS A 3 -10.64 -6.76 20.79
CA LYS A 3 -11.23 -7.47 21.94
C LYS A 3 -10.24 -8.44 22.60
N SER A 4 -9.45 -9.15 21.78
CA SER A 4 -8.39 -10.05 22.22
C SER A 4 -7.31 -9.36 23.05
N LEU A 5 -6.87 -8.17 22.64
CA LEU A 5 -5.89 -7.39 23.41
C LEU A 5 -6.42 -7.02 24.80
N LYS A 6 -7.67 -6.52 24.88
CA LYS A 6 -8.31 -6.22 26.16
C LYS A 6 -8.36 -7.47 27.05
N THR A 7 -8.78 -8.61 26.49
CA THR A 7 -8.87 -9.87 27.24
C THR A 7 -7.52 -10.32 27.81
N VAL A 8 -6.45 -10.22 27.02
CA VAL A 8 -5.09 -10.54 27.48
C VAL A 8 -4.65 -9.58 28.60
N MET A 9 -4.84 -8.28 28.40
CA MET A 9 -4.42 -7.26 29.37
C MET A 9 -5.18 -7.37 30.70
N HIS A 10 -6.46 -7.77 30.68
CA HIS A 10 -7.22 -8.06 31.90
C HIS A 10 -6.72 -9.29 32.69
N LYS A 11 -6.05 -10.23 31.99
CA LYS A 11 -5.45 -11.41 32.65
C LYS A 11 -4.04 -11.14 33.21
N THR A 12 -3.47 -9.98 32.88
CA THR A 12 -2.11 -9.57 33.32
C THR A 12 -2.18 -8.38 34.29
N THR A 13 -3.23 -8.31 35.15
CA THR A 13 -3.40 -7.20 36.10
C THR A 13 -2.21 -7.02 37.04
N ASP A 14 -1.64 -8.12 37.50
CA ASP A 14 -0.55 -8.13 38.48
C ASP A 14 0.84 -7.88 37.84
N CYS A 15 0.90 -7.71 36.53
CA CYS A 15 2.15 -7.37 35.84
C CYS A 15 2.48 -5.88 36.07
N PRO A 16 3.60 -5.53 36.75
CA PRO A 16 3.93 -4.14 37.07
C PRO A 16 4.38 -3.33 35.84
N TYR A 17 4.88 -4.00 34.81
CA TYR A 17 5.39 -3.36 33.60
C TYR A 17 4.63 -3.86 32.37
N LYS A 18 4.00 -2.94 31.65
CA LYS A 18 3.22 -3.23 30.44
C LYS A 18 3.66 -2.28 29.31
N PHE A 19 4.25 -2.82 28.27
CA PHE A 19 4.72 -2.05 27.12
C PHE A 19 3.97 -2.43 25.86
N GLY A 20 3.40 -1.44 25.19
CA GLY A 20 2.81 -1.59 23.85
C GLY A 20 3.68 -0.91 22.80
N LEU A 21 4.07 -1.63 21.75
CA LEU A 21 4.85 -1.09 20.65
C LEU A 21 4.04 -1.17 19.36
N THR A 22 4.00 -0.07 18.61
CA THR A 22 3.36 -0.03 17.30
C THR A 22 4.02 1.01 16.41
N GLY A 23 4.16 0.72 15.13
CA GLY A 23 4.61 1.70 14.13
C GLY A 23 3.51 2.64 13.65
N THR A 24 2.23 2.33 13.94
CA THR A 24 1.07 3.13 13.50
C THR A 24 -0.03 3.07 14.53
N LEU A 25 -0.52 4.23 14.96
CA LEU A 25 -1.71 4.34 15.81
C LEU A 25 -2.92 4.73 14.96
N SER A 26 -4.11 4.30 15.42
CA SER A 26 -5.37 4.77 14.84
C SER A 26 -5.63 6.21 15.27
N ASP A 27 -6.15 7.05 14.38
CA ASP A 27 -6.53 8.44 14.72
C ASP A 27 -7.84 8.52 15.55
N ALA A 28 -8.49 7.39 15.80
CA ALA A 28 -9.71 7.38 16.59
C ALA A 28 -9.42 7.61 18.08
N GLU A 29 -9.88 8.72 18.64
CA GLU A 29 -9.68 9.10 20.05
C GLU A 29 -10.08 7.99 21.03
N SER A 30 -11.20 7.30 20.76
CA SER A 30 -11.65 6.17 21.58
C SER A 30 -10.64 5.02 21.64
N HIS A 31 -9.85 4.80 20.58
CA HIS A 31 -8.77 3.82 20.58
C HIS A 31 -7.57 4.29 21.40
N HIS A 32 -7.24 5.57 21.34
CA HIS A 32 -6.16 6.18 22.14
C HIS A 32 -6.46 6.03 23.63
N LEU A 33 -7.63 6.46 24.08
CA LEU A 33 -8.04 6.34 25.47
C LEU A 33 -7.97 4.90 26.01
N VAL A 34 -8.39 3.91 25.20
CA VAL A 34 -8.30 2.50 25.60
C VAL A 34 -6.85 2.04 25.71
N LEU A 35 -5.99 2.45 24.77
CA LEU A 35 -4.56 2.07 24.80
C LEU A 35 -3.84 2.74 25.97
N GLU A 36 -4.12 3.99 26.26
CA GLU A 36 -3.58 4.70 27.41
C GLU A 36 -4.04 4.10 28.73
N GLY A 37 -5.30 3.65 28.83
CA GLY A 37 -5.80 2.91 29.99
C GLY A 37 -5.15 1.54 30.19
N LEU A 38 -4.61 0.92 29.14
CA LEU A 38 -3.96 -0.40 29.21
C LEU A 38 -2.43 -0.32 29.39
N PHE A 39 -1.77 0.70 28.83
CA PHE A 39 -0.32 0.79 28.74
C PHE A 39 0.26 2.10 29.32
N GLY A 40 -0.57 3.05 29.71
CA GLY A 40 -0.14 4.40 30.08
C GLY A 40 0.01 5.31 28.86
N SER A 41 0.60 6.50 29.08
CA SER A 41 0.70 7.55 28.07
C SER A 41 1.47 7.11 26.82
N VAL A 42 0.96 7.50 25.66
CA VAL A 42 1.61 7.25 24.36
C VAL A 42 2.84 8.16 24.21
N LYS A 43 3.97 7.57 23.89
CA LYS A 43 5.21 8.30 23.57
C LYS A 43 5.63 8.03 22.13
N LYS A 44 5.80 9.07 21.34
CA LYS A 44 6.40 8.97 19.99
C LYS A 44 7.91 8.92 20.14
N VAL A 45 8.52 7.78 19.83
CA VAL A 45 9.96 7.55 20.01
C VAL A 45 10.76 8.11 18.82
N THR A 46 10.23 7.97 17.59
CA THR A 46 10.89 8.42 16.37
C THR A 46 9.87 8.66 15.26
N THR A 47 10.29 9.35 14.19
CA THR A 47 9.49 9.55 12.97
C THR A 47 10.06 8.74 11.81
N THR A 48 9.23 8.49 10.79
CA THR A 48 9.69 7.82 9.57
C THR A 48 10.81 8.64 8.90
N LYS A 49 10.69 9.98 8.90
CA LYS A 49 11.71 10.89 8.36
C LYS A 49 13.05 10.74 9.09
N GLN A 50 13.05 10.74 10.42
CA GLN A 50 14.28 10.54 11.22
C GLN A 50 14.97 9.21 10.93
N LEU A 51 14.17 8.13 10.71
CA LEU A 51 14.71 6.82 10.35
C LEU A 51 15.31 6.81 8.94
N MET A 52 14.73 7.53 7.98
CA MET A 52 15.30 7.71 6.64
C MET A 52 16.59 8.52 6.70
N ASP A 53 16.59 9.66 7.38
CA ASP A 53 17.76 10.55 7.51
C ASP A 53 18.94 9.83 8.18
N SER A 54 18.67 8.97 9.17
CA SER A 54 19.67 8.11 9.81
C SER A 54 20.03 6.83 9.04
N LYS A 55 19.48 6.65 7.82
CA LYS A 55 19.70 5.46 6.96
C LYS A 55 19.32 4.12 7.59
N GLN A 56 18.48 4.11 8.61
CA GLN A 56 17.94 2.88 9.21
C GLN A 56 16.86 2.24 8.33
N ILE A 57 16.21 3.05 7.49
CA ILE A 57 15.30 2.60 6.43
C ILE A 57 15.68 3.26 5.11
N SER A 58 15.22 2.69 4.00
CA SER A 58 15.45 3.22 2.64
C SER A 58 14.71 4.52 2.40
N ASP A 59 15.28 5.38 1.57
CA ASP A 59 14.59 6.58 1.09
C ASP A 59 13.31 6.22 0.31
N LEU A 60 12.30 7.08 0.36
CA LEU A 60 11.05 6.93 -0.37
C LEU A 60 10.77 8.15 -1.23
N LYS A 61 10.50 7.91 -2.51
CA LYS A 61 9.90 8.92 -3.40
C LYS A 61 8.48 8.50 -3.76
N ILE A 62 7.50 9.38 -3.57
CA ILE A 62 6.10 9.14 -3.91
C ILE A 62 5.75 9.89 -5.20
N ILE A 63 5.11 9.18 -6.13
CA ILE A 63 4.63 9.72 -7.40
C ILE A 63 3.12 9.51 -7.46
N GLY A 64 2.38 10.57 -7.19
CA GLY A 64 0.91 10.59 -7.32
C GLY A 64 0.53 10.71 -8.79
N ILE A 65 -0.14 9.71 -9.36
CA ILE A 65 -0.61 9.72 -10.74
C ILE A 65 -2.12 9.98 -10.74
N VAL A 66 -2.51 11.19 -11.09
CA VAL A 66 -3.93 11.59 -11.15
C VAL A 66 -4.46 11.40 -12.57
N LEU A 67 -5.34 10.42 -12.74
CA LEU A 67 -5.99 10.11 -14.00
C LEU A 67 -7.24 10.96 -14.16
N THR A 68 -7.39 11.61 -15.31
CA THR A 68 -8.60 12.35 -15.67
C THR A 68 -9.30 11.68 -16.84
N TYR A 69 -10.61 11.75 -16.83
CA TYR A 69 -11.51 11.03 -17.74
C TYR A 69 -12.30 11.99 -18.62
N SER A 70 -12.92 11.48 -19.68
CA SER A 70 -13.77 12.29 -20.55
C SER A 70 -14.99 12.83 -19.78
N LYS A 71 -15.54 13.98 -20.21
CA LYS A 71 -16.72 14.59 -19.55
C LYS A 71 -17.93 13.65 -19.49
N LYS A 72 -18.08 12.74 -20.44
CA LYS A 72 -19.17 11.75 -20.48
C LYS A 72 -19.04 10.71 -19.37
N GLU A 73 -17.83 10.39 -18.96
CA GLU A 73 -17.50 9.41 -17.91
C GLU A 73 -17.56 10.03 -16.51
N CYS A 74 -17.58 11.36 -16.41
CA CYS A 74 -17.51 12.09 -15.13
C CYS A 74 -18.85 12.18 -14.37
N ILE A 75 -19.91 11.47 -14.77
CA ILE A 75 -21.26 11.57 -14.19
C ILE A 75 -21.48 10.64 -12.99
N ILE A 76 -20.51 9.82 -12.66
CA ILE A 76 -20.61 8.81 -11.60
C ILE A 76 -20.56 9.50 -10.22
N ARG A 77 -21.58 9.25 -9.37
CA ARG A 77 -21.69 9.85 -8.02
C ARG A 77 -21.72 8.83 -6.89
N ASP A 78 -21.86 7.55 -7.21
CA ASP A 78 -21.93 6.46 -6.24
C ASP A 78 -20.56 5.77 -6.12
N TYR A 79 -20.11 5.53 -4.89
CA TYR A 79 -18.79 4.95 -4.63
C TYR A 79 -18.59 3.56 -5.27
N ASN A 80 -19.59 2.69 -5.17
CA ASN A 80 -19.49 1.34 -5.75
C ASN A 80 -19.42 1.38 -7.27
N LYS A 81 -20.16 2.31 -7.88
CA LYS A 81 -20.10 2.57 -9.33
C LYS A 81 -18.74 3.14 -9.75
N GLU A 82 -18.16 4.05 -8.95
CA GLU A 82 -16.80 4.53 -9.18
C GLU A 82 -15.81 3.37 -9.15
N ILE A 83 -15.84 2.53 -8.11
CA ILE A 83 -14.94 1.39 -7.97
C ILE A 83 -15.12 0.41 -9.14
N LYS A 84 -16.35 0.08 -9.51
CA LYS A 84 -16.62 -0.77 -10.67
C LYS A 84 -16.02 -0.18 -11.94
N PHE A 85 -16.29 1.10 -12.21
CA PHE A 85 -15.80 1.80 -13.40
C PHE A 85 -14.26 1.75 -13.48
N ILE A 86 -13.54 2.17 -12.43
CA ILE A 86 -12.08 2.23 -12.46
C ILE A 86 -11.42 0.85 -12.53
N THR A 87 -12.03 -0.17 -11.93
CA THR A 87 -11.48 -1.54 -11.97
C THR A 87 -11.72 -2.24 -13.31
N GLU A 88 -12.76 -1.87 -14.03
CA GLU A 88 -13.11 -2.40 -15.35
C GLU A 88 -12.56 -1.55 -16.51
N HIS A 89 -12.06 -0.33 -16.27
CA HIS A 89 -11.64 0.61 -17.31
C HIS A 89 -10.38 0.15 -18.06
N PRO A 90 -10.46 -0.16 -19.38
CA PRO A 90 -9.35 -0.80 -20.10
C PRO A 90 -8.09 0.06 -20.16
N GLN A 91 -8.23 1.36 -20.47
CA GLN A 91 -7.07 2.26 -20.61
C GLN A 91 -6.35 2.46 -19.27
N ARG A 92 -7.10 2.52 -18.16
CA ARG A 92 -6.53 2.59 -16.81
C ARG A 92 -5.73 1.33 -16.48
N ASN A 93 -6.29 0.16 -16.75
CA ASN A 93 -5.63 -1.11 -16.49
C ASN A 93 -4.41 -1.31 -17.39
N ASN A 94 -4.48 -0.86 -18.65
CA ASN A 94 -3.35 -0.84 -19.57
C ASN A 94 -2.23 0.11 -19.11
N LEU A 95 -2.58 1.28 -18.54
CA LEU A 95 -1.60 2.19 -17.95
C LEU A 95 -0.87 1.52 -16.78
N ILE A 96 -1.60 0.86 -15.87
CA ILE A 96 -1.01 0.12 -14.74
C ILE A 96 -0.08 -0.99 -15.25
N ARG A 97 -0.54 -1.78 -16.24
CA ARG A 97 0.27 -2.82 -16.88
C ARG A 97 1.56 -2.24 -17.49
N ASN A 98 1.46 -1.18 -18.29
CA ASN A 98 2.61 -0.57 -18.94
C ASN A 98 3.59 -0.03 -17.89
N LEU A 99 3.09 0.66 -16.87
CA LEU A 99 3.92 1.10 -15.75
C LEU A 99 4.68 -0.06 -15.10
N CYS A 100 4.01 -1.20 -14.86
CA CYS A 100 4.67 -2.40 -14.29
C CYS A 100 5.77 -2.94 -15.20
N ILE A 101 5.55 -2.93 -16.51
CA ILE A 101 6.52 -3.45 -17.49
C ILE A 101 7.73 -2.52 -17.64
N ASP A 102 7.52 -1.21 -17.65
CA ASP A 102 8.57 -0.20 -17.84
C ASP A 102 9.46 -0.05 -16.60
N LEU A 103 8.91 -0.30 -15.42
CA LEU A 103 9.65 -0.22 -14.16
C LEU A 103 10.67 -1.36 -14.05
N LYS A 104 11.89 -1.03 -13.66
CA LYS A 104 12.94 -1.99 -13.33
C LYS A 104 12.99 -2.21 -11.82
N GLY A 105 13.38 -3.43 -11.44
CA GLY A 105 13.42 -3.86 -10.05
C GLY A 105 12.10 -4.49 -9.58
N ASN A 106 12.16 -5.21 -8.47
CA ASN A 106 11.02 -5.90 -7.92
C ASN A 106 9.87 -4.92 -7.65
N THR A 107 8.74 -5.17 -8.30
CA THR A 107 7.57 -4.30 -8.31
C THR A 107 6.39 -4.99 -7.64
N LEU A 108 5.76 -4.29 -6.70
CA LEU A 108 4.56 -4.74 -6.00
C LEU A 108 3.35 -3.93 -6.47
N VAL A 109 2.31 -4.60 -6.95
CA VAL A 109 1.03 -4.00 -7.34
C VAL A 109 -0.03 -4.35 -6.31
N LEU A 110 -0.59 -3.35 -5.63
CA LEU A 110 -1.58 -3.55 -4.57
C LEU A 110 -3.00 -3.29 -5.06
N PHE A 111 -3.88 -4.27 -4.87
CA PHE A 111 -5.28 -4.20 -5.23
C PHE A 111 -6.22 -4.46 -4.05
N SER A 112 -7.48 -4.01 -4.18
CA SER A 112 -8.54 -4.21 -3.17
C SER A 112 -9.51 -5.34 -3.55
N LEU A 113 -9.92 -5.44 -4.81
CA LEU A 113 -10.88 -6.43 -5.30
C LEU A 113 -10.18 -7.59 -6.02
N ILE A 114 -10.45 -8.83 -5.62
CA ILE A 114 -9.79 -10.03 -6.16
C ILE A 114 -9.95 -10.12 -7.69
N LYS A 115 -11.15 -9.86 -8.23
CA LYS A 115 -11.39 -9.86 -9.68
C LYS A 115 -10.51 -8.86 -10.42
N HIS A 116 -10.32 -7.66 -9.86
CA HIS A 116 -9.43 -6.65 -10.44
C HIS A 116 -7.96 -7.09 -10.38
N GLY A 117 -7.54 -7.68 -9.24
CA GLY A 117 -6.19 -8.23 -9.11
C GLY A 117 -5.91 -9.36 -10.11
N GLN A 118 -6.87 -10.26 -10.33
CA GLN A 118 -6.77 -11.34 -11.33
C GLN A 118 -6.64 -10.77 -12.75
N LEU A 119 -7.46 -9.76 -13.09
CA LEU A 119 -7.38 -9.09 -14.39
C LEU A 119 -6.01 -8.43 -14.58
N LEU A 120 -5.54 -7.65 -13.59
CA LEU A 120 -4.22 -7.00 -13.66
C LEU A 120 -3.10 -8.02 -13.81
N HIS A 121 -3.10 -9.09 -13.00
CA HIS A 121 -2.11 -10.15 -13.10
C HIS A 121 -2.12 -10.81 -14.48
N GLY A 122 -3.30 -11.11 -15.05
CA GLY A 122 -3.43 -11.69 -16.39
C GLY A 122 -2.79 -10.84 -17.46
N ILE A 123 -3.16 -9.56 -17.55
CA ILE A 123 -2.64 -8.64 -18.59
C ILE A 123 -1.15 -8.27 -18.38
N ILE A 124 -0.66 -8.27 -17.13
CA ILE A 124 0.75 -8.07 -16.84
C ILE A 124 1.55 -9.29 -17.26
N LYS A 125 1.11 -10.50 -16.89
CA LYS A 125 1.77 -11.76 -17.22
C LYS A 125 1.86 -11.99 -18.73
N GLU A 126 0.80 -11.65 -19.46
CA GLU A 126 0.77 -11.73 -20.94
C GLU A 126 1.80 -10.82 -21.61
N LYS A 127 2.07 -9.65 -21.02
CA LYS A 127 2.95 -8.63 -21.63
C LYS A 127 4.38 -8.65 -21.05
N ALA A 128 4.60 -9.28 -19.91
CA ALA A 128 5.93 -9.39 -19.30
C ALA A 128 6.85 -10.28 -20.14
N ASP A 129 8.13 -9.96 -20.14
CA ASP A 129 9.15 -10.79 -20.77
C ASP A 129 9.13 -12.20 -20.18
N ALA A 130 9.48 -13.21 -21.00
CA ALA A 130 9.33 -14.63 -20.62
C ALA A 130 10.14 -15.02 -19.36
N ASP A 131 11.23 -14.35 -19.08
CA ASP A 131 12.11 -14.55 -17.94
C ASP A 131 11.68 -13.73 -16.71
N ARG A 132 10.78 -12.73 -16.88
CA ARG A 132 10.30 -11.89 -15.80
C ARG A 132 9.21 -12.59 -14.99
N LYS A 133 9.53 -12.99 -13.77
CA LYS A 133 8.60 -13.72 -12.90
C LYS A 133 7.45 -12.84 -12.43
N THR A 134 6.23 -13.35 -12.55
CA THR A 134 4.99 -12.69 -12.09
C THR A 134 4.25 -13.57 -11.10
N PHE A 135 3.79 -12.99 -9.98
CA PHE A 135 3.11 -13.71 -8.91
C PHE A 135 1.77 -13.04 -8.58
N PHE A 136 0.78 -13.86 -8.22
CA PHE A 136 -0.52 -13.38 -7.74
C PHE A 136 -0.78 -13.88 -6.32
N VAL A 137 -1.04 -12.95 -5.38
CA VAL A 137 -1.21 -13.29 -3.96
C VAL A 137 -2.42 -12.59 -3.36
N TYR A 138 -3.28 -13.35 -2.71
CA TYR A 138 -4.50 -12.83 -2.08
C TYR A 138 -4.81 -13.60 -0.79
N GLY A 139 -5.92 -13.26 -0.10
CA GLY A 139 -6.30 -13.89 1.18
C GLY A 139 -6.47 -15.42 1.13
N GLY A 140 -6.84 -15.98 -0.03
CA GLY A 140 -6.97 -17.41 -0.24
C GLY A 140 -5.65 -18.15 -0.53
N THR A 141 -4.56 -17.44 -0.80
CA THR A 141 -3.23 -18.07 -1.01
C THR A 141 -2.74 -18.66 0.32
N GLN A 142 -2.31 -19.92 0.31
CA GLN A 142 -1.83 -20.61 1.50
C GLN A 142 -0.54 -19.98 2.04
N SER A 143 -0.32 -20.11 3.35
CA SER A 143 0.84 -19.48 4.01
C SER A 143 2.18 -19.98 3.48
N GLU A 144 2.26 -21.27 3.16
CA GLU A 144 3.46 -21.90 2.61
C GLU A 144 3.79 -21.37 1.21
N GLU A 145 2.78 -21.24 0.36
CA GLU A 145 2.92 -20.64 -0.98
C GLU A 145 3.37 -19.18 -0.90
N ARG A 146 2.78 -18.39 0.02
CA ARG A 146 3.20 -17.00 0.26
C ARG A 146 4.67 -16.91 0.68
N GLU A 147 5.12 -17.81 1.55
CA GLU A 147 6.50 -17.83 2.00
C GLU A 147 7.45 -18.27 0.88
N ASN A 148 7.04 -19.19 0.02
CA ASN A 148 7.81 -19.58 -1.16
C ASN A 148 7.96 -18.42 -2.15
N ILE A 149 6.86 -17.72 -2.48
CA ILE A 149 6.91 -16.51 -3.31
C ILE A 149 7.83 -15.47 -2.70
N ARG A 150 7.74 -15.21 -1.38
CA ARG A 150 8.62 -14.29 -0.69
C ARG A 150 10.09 -14.65 -0.91
N ARG A 151 10.47 -15.92 -0.69
CA ARG A 151 11.85 -16.38 -0.87
C ARG A 151 12.34 -16.20 -2.31
N ILE A 152 11.51 -16.50 -3.28
CA ILE A 152 11.87 -16.30 -4.69
C ILE A 152 12.09 -14.81 -4.97
N VAL A 153 11.17 -13.93 -4.59
CA VAL A 153 11.25 -12.49 -4.88
C VAL A 153 12.45 -11.83 -4.17
N GLU A 154 12.84 -12.32 -2.98
CA GLU A 154 14.03 -11.81 -2.28
C GLU A 154 15.33 -12.03 -3.09
N THR A 155 15.41 -13.09 -3.89
CA THR A 155 16.57 -13.40 -4.75
C THR A 155 16.44 -12.83 -6.16
N GLU A 156 15.21 -12.49 -6.61
CA GLU A 156 14.97 -11.91 -7.93
C GLU A 156 15.33 -10.42 -7.97
N ARG A 157 15.71 -9.97 -9.16
CA ARG A 157 16.06 -8.56 -9.40
C ARG A 157 14.96 -7.76 -10.08
N ASP A 158 14.01 -8.43 -10.74
CA ASP A 158 12.98 -7.78 -11.56
C ASP A 158 11.67 -8.58 -11.60
N ALA A 159 11.16 -9.01 -10.44
CA ALA A 159 9.90 -9.72 -10.33
C ALA A 159 8.71 -8.76 -10.15
N ILE A 160 7.51 -9.17 -10.57
CA ILE A 160 6.27 -8.45 -10.34
C ILE A 160 5.36 -9.28 -9.43
N VAL A 161 4.92 -8.69 -8.32
CA VAL A 161 3.98 -9.31 -7.37
C VAL A 161 2.68 -8.52 -7.37
N VAL A 162 1.58 -9.13 -7.81
CA VAL A 162 0.24 -8.56 -7.72
C VAL A 162 -0.43 -9.10 -6.46
N ALA A 163 -0.60 -8.27 -5.44
CA ALA A 163 -1.05 -8.69 -4.11
C ALA A 163 -2.23 -7.88 -3.58
N SER A 164 -3.10 -8.50 -2.77
CA SER A 164 -4.14 -7.75 -2.06
C SER A 164 -3.54 -6.95 -0.89
N PHE A 165 -4.07 -5.73 -0.65
CA PHE A 165 -3.67 -4.90 0.49
C PHE A 165 -3.74 -5.64 1.82
N GLY A 166 -4.76 -6.49 2.02
CA GLY A 166 -4.95 -7.24 3.26
C GLY A 166 -3.80 -8.21 3.53
N VAL A 167 -3.41 -8.97 2.54
CA VAL A 167 -2.33 -9.97 2.68
C VAL A 167 -0.98 -9.29 2.81
N PHE A 168 -0.73 -8.26 2.01
CA PHE A 168 0.55 -7.58 2.06
C PHE A 168 0.76 -6.82 3.38
N SER A 169 -0.28 -6.19 3.92
CA SER A 169 -0.17 -5.46 5.20
C SER A 169 0.08 -6.37 6.42
N THR A 170 -0.24 -7.66 6.35
CA THR A 170 -0.17 -8.56 7.51
C THR A 170 0.71 -9.79 7.33
N GLY A 171 0.98 -10.23 6.10
CA GLY A 171 1.51 -11.58 5.85
C GLY A 171 2.76 -11.71 5.00
N ILE A 172 3.11 -10.75 4.14
CA ILE A 172 4.28 -10.87 3.26
C ILE A 172 5.33 -9.84 3.62
N ASN A 173 6.56 -10.30 3.84
CA ASN A 173 7.68 -9.46 4.20
C ASN A 173 8.79 -9.57 3.13
N ILE A 174 8.69 -8.82 2.06
CA ILE A 174 9.72 -8.72 1.02
C ILE A 174 10.55 -7.47 1.28
N ARG A 175 11.86 -7.61 1.49
CA ARG A 175 12.78 -6.48 1.70
C ARG A 175 13.25 -5.89 0.39
N ASN A 176 13.44 -6.72 -0.62
CA ASN A 176 13.94 -6.37 -1.94
C ASN A 176 12.84 -5.80 -2.85
N LEU A 177 12.08 -4.80 -2.35
CA LEU A 177 11.06 -4.10 -3.14
C LEU A 177 11.57 -2.73 -3.58
N HIS A 178 11.61 -2.49 -4.88
CA HIS A 178 12.02 -1.24 -5.48
C HIS A 178 10.83 -0.32 -5.79
N ASN A 179 9.72 -0.90 -6.24
CA ASN A 179 8.54 -0.16 -6.65
C ASN A 179 7.28 -0.72 -5.98
N ILE A 180 6.39 0.17 -5.56
CA ILE A 180 5.06 -0.15 -5.06
C ILE A 180 4.05 0.62 -5.90
N ILE A 181 3.02 -0.03 -6.39
CA ILE A 181 1.93 0.60 -7.15
C ILE A 181 0.62 0.41 -6.38
N PHE A 182 -0.02 1.49 -5.98
CA PHE A 182 -1.37 1.47 -5.45
C PHE A 182 -2.36 1.48 -6.62
N ALA A 183 -2.75 0.29 -7.08
CA ALA A 183 -3.65 0.13 -8.21
C ALA A 183 -5.13 0.37 -7.87
N SER A 184 -5.49 0.34 -6.59
CA SER A 184 -6.84 0.60 -6.10
C SER A 184 -6.85 1.74 -5.08
N PRO A 185 -7.89 2.60 -5.08
CA PRO A 185 -8.05 3.66 -4.08
C PRO A 185 -8.32 3.05 -2.71
N TYR A 186 -7.43 3.27 -1.77
CA TYR A 186 -7.55 2.76 -0.41
C TYR A 186 -7.51 3.92 0.60
N LYS A 187 -8.52 4.01 1.48
CA LYS A 187 -8.65 5.10 2.44
C LYS A 187 -7.87 4.86 3.74
N SER A 188 -7.68 3.61 4.16
CA SER A 188 -7.13 3.30 5.49
C SER A 188 -5.69 3.80 5.65
N ARG A 189 -5.49 4.81 6.50
CA ARG A 189 -4.17 5.34 6.88
C ARG A 189 -3.22 4.24 7.36
N ILE A 190 -3.68 3.41 8.28
CA ILE A 190 -2.85 2.34 8.88
C ILE A 190 -2.33 1.38 7.81
N ARG A 191 -3.21 0.92 6.91
CA ARG A 191 -2.79 -0.03 5.86
C ARG A 191 -1.88 0.61 4.83
N ASN A 192 -2.12 1.88 4.48
CA ASN A 192 -1.24 2.61 3.58
C ASN A 192 0.16 2.73 4.18
N LEU A 193 0.29 3.20 5.42
CA LEU A 193 1.57 3.33 6.11
C LEU A 193 2.26 1.98 6.33
N GLN A 194 1.51 0.92 6.67
CA GLN A 194 2.07 -0.43 6.80
C GLN A 194 2.60 -0.97 5.47
N SER A 195 1.91 -0.70 4.36
CA SER A 195 2.37 -1.08 3.01
C SER A 195 3.61 -0.30 2.60
N ILE A 196 3.63 1.00 2.83
CA ILE A 196 4.78 1.87 2.58
C ILE A 196 5.97 1.41 3.43
N GLY A 197 5.78 1.23 4.75
CA GLY A 197 6.83 0.82 5.67
C GLY A 197 7.52 -0.50 5.31
N ARG A 198 6.83 -1.41 4.62
CA ARG A 198 7.45 -2.64 4.09
C ARG A 198 8.35 -2.37 2.89
N GLY A 199 7.97 -1.42 2.03
CA GLY A 199 8.82 -0.97 0.93
C GLY A 199 10.05 -0.19 1.38
N LEU A 200 10.03 0.39 2.58
CA LEU A 200 11.15 1.14 3.14
C LEU A 200 12.26 0.27 3.76
N ARG A 201 12.06 -1.04 3.87
CA ARG A 201 13.09 -1.92 4.43
C ARG A 201 14.37 -1.87 3.60
N THR A 202 15.50 -1.79 4.28
CA THR A 202 16.80 -1.77 3.64
C THR A 202 17.13 -3.12 3.01
N HIS A 203 17.78 -3.07 1.85
CA HIS A 203 18.34 -4.23 1.16
C HIS A 203 19.55 -3.78 0.36
N GLU A 204 20.56 -4.63 0.23
CA GLU A 204 21.83 -4.29 -0.45
C GLU A 204 21.63 -3.90 -1.93
N SER A 205 20.61 -4.45 -2.58
CA SER A 205 20.32 -4.20 -3.99
C SER A 205 19.60 -2.89 -4.29
N LYS A 206 19.19 -2.10 -3.27
CA LYS A 206 18.42 -0.88 -3.49
C LYS A 206 18.91 0.31 -2.67
N SER A 207 18.95 1.48 -3.28
CA SER A 207 19.23 2.77 -2.63
C SER A 207 17.97 3.45 -2.08
N GLY A 208 16.78 3.08 -2.56
CA GLY A 208 15.50 3.64 -2.15
C GLY A 208 14.32 2.88 -2.75
N ALA A 209 13.12 3.29 -2.42
CA ALA A 209 11.87 2.77 -2.97
C ALA A 209 11.04 3.88 -3.62
N LYS A 210 10.23 3.51 -4.61
CA LYS A 210 9.26 4.40 -5.26
C LYS A 210 7.86 3.90 -5.02
N LEU A 211 6.95 4.80 -4.63
CA LEU A 211 5.53 4.55 -4.53
C LEU A 211 4.81 5.28 -5.66
N TYR A 212 4.10 4.55 -6.49
CA TYR A 212 3.20 5.07 -7.51
C TYR A 212 1.77 5.00 -6.99
N ASP A 213 1.21 6.13 -6.60
CA ASP A 213 -0.12 6.23 -6.04
C ASP A 213 -1.11 6.69 -7.10
N ILE A 214 -1.90 5.74 -7.65
CA ILE A 214 -2.84 6.01 -8.72
C ILE A 214 -4.16 6.52 -8.14
N ALA A 215 -4.58 7.68 -8.62
CA ALA A 215 -5.82 8.35 -8.24
C ALA A 215 -6.70 8.63 -9.46
N ASP A 216 -8.01 8.54 -9.26
CA ASP A 216 -8.99 8.68 -10.32
C ASP A 216 -9.81 9.95 -10.07
N ASN A 217 -9.72 10.92 -10.99
CA ASN A 217 -10.40 12.20 -10.90
C ASN A 217 -11.44 12.35 -12.00
N PHE A 218 -12.72 12.24 -11.63
CA PHE A 218 -13.83 12.45 -12.57
C PHE A 218 -14.28 13.93 -12.64
N ASN A 219 -14.35 14.59 -11.47
CA ASN A 219 -14.93 15.95 -11.39
C ASN A 219 -14.38 16.78 -10.22
N ASN A 220 -13.21 16.45 -9.71
CA ASN A 220 -12.57 17.03 -8.52
C ASN A 220 -13.32 16.81 -7.19
N ASN A 221 -14.44 16.06 -7.17
CA ASN A 221 -15.26 15.84 -5.98
C ASN A 221 -15.75 14.39 -5.81
N ASN A 222 -15.28 13.47 -6.63
CA ASN A 222 -15.62 12.07 -6.54
C ASN A 222 -14.93 11.40 -5.32
N HIS A 223 -15.44 10.23 -4.92
CA HIS A 223 -14.96 9.54 -3.70
C HIS A 223 -13.49 9.12 -3.77
N THR A 224 -13.06 8.60 -4.93
CA THR A 224 -11.71 8.09 -5.10
C THR A 224 -10.65 9.19 -5.07
N ILE A 225 -10.95 10.40 -5.61
CA ILE A 225 -10.05 11.55 -5.48
C ILE A 225 -9.97 12.06 -4.04
N LYS A 226 -11.07 12.02 -3.27
CA LYS A 226 -11.06 12.37 -1.85
C LYS A 226 -10.18 11.41 -1.03
N HIS A 227 -10.17 10.12 -1.37
CA HIS A 227 -9.26 9.15 -0.77
C HIS A 227 -7.80 9.49 -1.06
N PHE A 228 -7.49 9.94 -2.28
CA PHE A 228 -6.14 10.38 -2.63
C PHE A 228 -5.74 11.63 -1.84
N ILE A 229 -6.61 12.64 -1.74
CA ILE A 229 -6.36 13.83 -0.93
C ILE A 229 -6.08 13.46 0.53
N SER A 230 -6.82 12.50 1.07
CA SER A 230 -6.56 11.99 2.42
C SER A 230 -5.18 11.33 2.55
N ARG A 231 -4.70 10.62 1.50
CA ARG A 231 -3.34 10.06 1.48
C ARG A 231 -2.27 11.14 1.40
N ILE A 232 -2.49 12.20 0.62
CA ILE A 232 -1.58 13.36 0.59
C ILE A 232 -1.45 13.98 1.99
N GLY A 233 -2.55 14.08 2.75
CA GLY A 233 -2.49 14.50 4.15
C GLY A 233 -1.56 13.61 5.00
N ILE A 234 -1.57 12.29 4.77
CA ILE A 234 -0.67 11.35 5.44
C ILE A 234 0.78 11.59 5.01
N TYR A 235 1.04 11.79 3.71
CA TYR A 235 2.37 12.02 3.19
C TYR A 235 3.00 13.28 3.78
N ASN A 236 2.22 14.35 3.93
CA ASN A 236 2.64 15.58 4.61
C ASN A 236 2.93 15.35 6.10
N GLN A 237 2.08 14.60 6.81
CA GLN A 237 2.29 14.30 8.24
C GLN A 237 3.53 13.46 8.53
N GLU A 238 3.88 12.55 7.61
CA GLU A 238 5.08 11.70 7.69
C GLU A 238 6.30 12.33 7.03
N GLU A 239 6.15 13.54 6.49
CA GLU A 239 7.23 14.31 5.82
C GLU A 239 7.84 13.56 4.63
N PHE A 240 7.01 12.81 3.87
CA PHE A 240 7.45 12.13 2.65
C PHE A 240 7.56 13.11 1.48
N ASP A 241 8.62 12.98 0.70
CA ASP A 241 8.75 13.68 -0.58
C ASP A 241 7.79 13.09 -1.62
N TYR A 242 6.95 13.95 -2.22
CA TYR A 242 6.05 13.52 -3.28
C TYR A 242 5.93 14.53 -4.42
N GLU A 243 5.61 14.01 -5.59
CA GLU A 243 5.23 14.79 -6.77
C GLU A 243 3.91 14.29 -7.34
N ILE A 244 3.17 15.16 -8.04
CA ILE A 244 1.87 14.80 -8.62
C ILE A 244 1.93 15.00 -10.13
N ILE A 245 1.63 13.94 -10.88
CA ILE A 245 1.55 13.91 -12.34
C ILE A 245 0.08 13.73 -12.76
N LYS A 246 -0.38 14.50 -13.72
CA LYS A 246 -1.73 14.37 -14.29
C LYS A 246 -1.67 13.70 -15.64
N ILE A 247 -2.48 12.69 -15.86
CA ILE A 247 -2.60 11.95 -17.12
C ILE A 247 -4.05 11.96 -17.58
N ASN A 248 -4.29 12.40 -18.81
CA ASN A 248 -5.61 12.36 -19.42
C ASN A 248 -5.79 11.01 -20.13
N LEU A 249 -6.72 10.20 -19.68
CA LEU A 249 -7.18 9.02 -20.39
C LEU A 249 -8.14 9.46 -21.50
N LYS A 250 -7.76 9.16 -22.76
CA LYS A 250 -8.56 9.52 -23.95
C LYS A 250 -9.48 8.36 -24.34
#